data_33052c8654ae5d3bc47a3703cefbc4d5
#
_entry.id   33052c8654ae5d3bc47a3703cefbc4d5
#
_cell.length_a   1.000
_cell.length_b   1.000
_cell.length_c   1.000
_cell.angle_alpha   90.00
_cell.angle_beta   90.00
_cell.angle_gamma   90.00
#
_symmetry.space_group_name_H-M   'P 1'
#
loop_
_entity.id
_entity.type
_entity.pdbx_description
1 polymer ?
#
loop_
_entity_poly.entity_id
_entity_poly.type
_entity_poly.pdbx_seq_one_letter_code
_entity_poly.pdbx_strand_id
1 'polypeptide(L)'
;MASLIQVAGKNAMLEHLKGLATYMALYTDAGGTTEVSGGSPAYARKAITWGTASGGALATGAQIVFDVPAGTTVRAIGICSALTAGTQYVVDEPSTVETWAGQGTCTIASGTGFVITLT
;
A
#
# COMPACT_ATOMS: atom_id res chain seq x y z
N MET A 1 -2.25 -9.90 33.41
CA MET A 1 -2.11 -8.50 32.97
C MET A 1 -1.74 -8.48 31.49
N ALA A 2 -2.46 -7.69 30.70
CA ALA A 2 -2.12 -7.49 29.29
C ALA A 2 -1.18 -6.29 29.15
N SER A 3 -0.21 -6.41 28.25
CA SER A 3 0.69 -5.30 27.92
C SER A 3 0.04 -4.40 26.87
N LEU A 4 0.17 -3.10 27.03
CA LEU A 4 -0.33 -2.11 26.07
C LEU A 4 0.85 -1.37 25.43
N ILE A 5 0.84 -1.27 24.12
CA ILE A 5 1.83 -0.48 23.39
C ILE A 5 1.37 0.98 23.40
N GLN A 6 2.17 1.86 23.98
CA GLN A 6 1.91 3.29 24.02
C GLN A 6 2.10 3.93 22.63
N VAL A 7 1.53 5.12 22.42
CA VAL A 7 1.63 5.83 21.12
C VAL A 7 3.09 6.02 20.70
N ALA A 8 3.97 6.37 21.63
CA ALA A 8 5.40 6.51 21.31
C ALA A 8 5.99 5.20 20.78
N GLY A 9 5.63 4.06 21.36
CA GLY A 9 6.07 2.75 20.91
C GLY A 9 5.49 2.40 19.53
N LYS A 10 4.22 2.69 19.31
CA LYS A 10 3.56 2.47 18.01
C LYS A 10 4.24 3.29 16.92
N ASN A 11 4.50 4.58 17.19
CA ASN A 11 5.18 5.45 16.23
C ASN A 11 6.58 4.95 15.91
N ALA A 12 7.34 4.46 16.91
CA ALA A 12 8.68 3.92 16.71
C ALA A 12 8.64 2.66 15.82
N MET A 13 7.69 1.78 16.03
CA MET A 13 7.50 0.59 15.19
C MET A 13 7.17 0.96 13.76
N LEU A 14 6.30 1.94 13.55
CA LEU A 14 5.91 2.42 12.21
C LEU A 14 7.08 3.11 11.51
N GLU A 15 7.89 3.89 12.24
CA GLU A 15 9.10 4.51 11.67
C GLU A 15 10.11 3.47 11.23
N HIS A 16 10.23 2.36 11.96
CA HIS A 16 11.08 1.25 11.53
C HIS A 16 10.53 0.57 10.28
N LEU A 17 9.21 0.38 10.21
CA LEU A 17 8.55 -0.24 9.06
C LEU A 17 8.83 0.52 7.76
N LYS A 18 8.94 1.84 7.80
CA LYS A 18 9.22 2.68 6.63
C LYS A 18 10.49 2.25 5.89
N GLY A 19 11.51 1.83 6.63
CA GLY A 19 12.79 1.37 6.07
C GLY A 19 12.71 0.00 5.41
N LEU A 20 11.72 -0.80 5.79
CA LEU A 20 11.50 -2.15 5.27
C LEU A 20 10.50 -2.15 4.10
N ALA A 21 9.42 -1.42 4.25
CA ALA A 21 8.27 -1.42 3.34
C ALA A 21 8.36 -0.21 2.40
N THR A 22 9.12 -0.35 1.32
CA THR A 22 9.50 0.77 0.44
C THR A 22 8.73 0.84 -0.86
N TYR A 23 7.94 -0.19 -1.21
CA TYR A 23 7.17 -0.25 -2.46
C TYR A 23 5.72 -0.60 -2.19
N MET A 24 4.83 0.01 -2.96
CA MET A 24 3.39 -0.29 -2.94
C MET A 24 3.02 -1.11 -4.18
N ALA A 25 2.14 -2.09 -3.98
CA ALA A 25 1.67 -2.98 -5.04
C ALA A 25 0.14 -3.07 -5.02
N LEU A 26 -0.44 -3.37 -6.18
CA LEU A 26 -1.88 -3.59 -6.32
C LEU A 26 -2.14 -5.06 -6.62
N TYR A 27 -3.24 -5.60 -6.08
CA TYR A 27 -3.59 -7.01 -6.21
C TYR A 27 -5.02 -7.18 -6.71
N THR A 28 -5.25 -8.26 -7.44
CA THR A 28 -6.57 -8.59 -7.99
C THR A 28 -7.40 -9.46 -7.05
N ASP A 29 -6.81 -9.92 -5.95
CA ASP A 29 -7.49 -10.71 -4.92
C ASP A 29 -7.41 -10.03 -3.55
N ALA A 30 -8.39 -10.26 -2.70
CA ALA A 30 -8.47 -9.65 -1.38
C ALA A 30 -7.31 -10.05 -0.46
N GLY A 31 -6.75 -11.23 -0.64
CA GLY A 31 -5.61 -11.71 0.16
C GLY A 31 -4.26 -11.13 -0.23
N GLY A 32 -4.17 -10.40 -1.35
CA GLY A 32 -2.92 -9.81 -1.82
C GLY A 32 -1.90 -10.84 -2.31
N THR A 33 -2.36 -11.89 -3.00
CA THR A 33 -1.48 -12.95 -3.51
C THR A 33 -1.25 -12.87 -5.03
N THR A 34 -2.22 -12.32 -5.78
CA THR A 34 -2.13 -12.19 -7.24
C THR A 34 -1.99 -10.73 -7.61
N GLU A 35 -0.78 -10.34 -7.95
CA GLU A 35 -0.48 -8.95 -8.29
C GLU A 35 -1.01 -8.61 -9.69
N VAL A 36 -1.44 -7.35 -9.86
CA VAL A 36 -1.78 -6.79 -11.18
C VAL A 36 -0.58 -6.93 -12.10
N SER A 37 -0.82 -7.18 -13.40
CA SER A 37 0.27 -7.29 -14.38
C SER A 37 -0.22 -6.91 -15.78
N GLY A 38 0.72 -6.48 -16.61
CA GLY A 38 0.47 -6.17 -18.03
C GLY A 38 0.03 -4.74 -18.28
N GLY A 39 -0.51 -4.52 -19.46
CA GLY A 39 -0.97 -3.21 -19.91
C GLY A 39 0.05 -2.45 -20.72
N SER A 40 -0.37 -1.28 -21.20
CA SER A 40 0.48 -0.36 -21.95
C SER A 40 -0.01 1.08 -21.69
N PRO A 41 0.69 1.85 -20.81
CA PRO A 41 1.88 1.49 -20.03
C PRO A 41 1.66 0.32 -19.11
N ALA A 42 2.70 -0.50 -18.89
CA ALA A 42 2.61 -1.68 -18.05
C ALA A 42 2.52 -1.32 -16.58
N TYR A 43 1.74 -2.08 -15.83
CA TYR A 43 1.72 -1.98 -14.38
C TYR A 43 3.11 -2.27 -13.79
N ALA A 44 3.48 -1.52 -12.79
CA ALA A 44 4.67 -1.78 -11.97
C ALA A 44 4.41 -1.26 -10.55
N ARG A 45 5.08 -1.86 -9.56
CA ARG A 45 5.08 -1.33 -8.20
C ARG A 45 5.67 0.06 -8.20
N LYS A 46 5.25 0.87 -7.23
CA LYS A 46 5.73 2.26 -7.08
C LYS A 46 6.42 2.44 -5.74
N ALA A 47 7.53 3.17 -5.76
CA ALA A 47 8.24 3.54 -4.54
C ALA A 47 7.35 4.44 -3.69
N ILE A 48 7.43 4.26 -2.36
CA ILE A 48 6.62 5.02 -1.41
C ILE A 48 7.47 6.12 -0.80
N THR A 49 6.93 7.34 -0.78
CA THR A 49 7.41 8.40 0.10
C THR A 49 6.50 8.41 1.32
N TRP A 50 7.02 8.00 2.46
CA TRP A 50 6.25 7.95 3.70
C TRP A 50 6.20 9.32 4.40
N GLY A 51 5.11 9.58 5.08
CA GLY A 51 5.02 10.69 6.03
C GLY A 51 5.69 10.33 7.36
N THR A 52 5.43 11.11 8.41
CA THR A 52 5.93 10.84 9.76
C THR A 52 4.85 10.12 10.56
N ALA A 53 5.21 9.06 11.28
CA ALA A 53 4.28 8.35 12.16
C ALA A 53 3.79 9.27 13.27
N SER A 54 2.49 9.28 13.49
CA SER A 54 1.84 10.15 14.50
C SER A 54 0.56 9.48 14.99
N GLY A 55 0.32 9.57 16.30
CA GLY A 55 -0.89 9.01 16.91
C GLY A 55 -1.05 7.50 16.73
N GLY A 56 0.03 6.77 16.50
CA GLY A 56 -0.01 5.33 16.21
C GLY A 56 -0.39 5.00 14.78
N ALA A 57 -0.29 5.96 13.86
CA ALA A 57 -0.62 5.79 12.45
C ALA A 57 0.51 6.28 11.55
N LEU A 58 0.61 5.67 10.37
CA LEU A 58 1.58 6.04 9.34
C LEU A 58 0.86 6.12 8.01
N ALA A 59 1.01 7.25 7.33
CA ALA A 59 0.41 7.49 6.02
C ALA A 59 1.48 7.84 4.99
N THR A 60 1.12 7.73 3.71
CA THR A 60 2.01 8.17 2.62
C THR A 60 2.17 9.70 2.66
N GLY A 61 3.38 10.18 2.40
CA GLY A 61 3.70 11.61 2.37
C GLY A 61 3.58 12.23 1.00
N ALA A 62 3.37 11.42 -0.05
CA ALA A 62 3.18 11.87 -1.41
C ALA A 62 2.18 10.96 -2.13
N GLN A 63 1.50 11.49 -3.11
CA GLN A 63 0.57 10.75 -3.97
C GLN A 63 1.33 9.69 -4.77
N ILE A 64 0.69 8.54 -4.97
CA ILE A 64 1.22 7.44 -5.79
C ILE A 64 0.23 7.16 -6.91
N VAL A 65 0.72 7.06 -8.14
CA VAL A 65 -0.10 6.81 -9.34
C VAL A 65 0.38 5.52 -10.01
N PHE A 66 -0.52 4.57 -10.18
CA PHE A 66 -0.27 3.31 -10.87
C PHE A 66 -0.92 3.30 -12.24
N ASP A 67 -0.27 2.66 -13.21
CA ASP A 67 -0.90 2.31 -14.48
C ASP A 67 -1.63 0.98 -14.30
N VAL A 68 -2.90 0.93 -14.67
CA VAL A 68 -3.76 -0.24 -14.47
C VAL A 68 -4.29 -0.73 -15.82
N PRO A 69 -4.06 -2.01 -16.18
CA PRO A 69 -4.52 -2.54 -17.46
C PRO A 69 -6.05 -2.66 -17.55
N ALA A 70 -6.56 -2.66 -18.78
CA ALA A 70 -7.97 -2.91 -19.04
C ALA A 70 -8.41 -4.27 -18.47
N GLY A 71 -9.63 -4.33 -17.96
CA GLY A 71 -10.20 -5.55 -17.41
C GLY A 71 -9.69 -5.92 -16.01
N THR A 72 -8.98 -5.02 -15.34
CA THR A 72 -8.42 -5.27 -14.00
C THR A 72 -9.37 -4.78 -12.93
N THR A 73 -9.57 -5.60 -11.89
CA THR A 73 -10.25 -5.22 -10.65
C THR A 73 -9.20 -5.20 -9.54
N VAL A 74 -9.03 -4.08 -8.87
CA VAL A 74 -8.11 -3.94 -7.73
C VAL A 74 -8.85 -4.24 -6.45
N ARG A 75 -8.45 -5.29 -5.74
CA ARG A 75 -9.10 -5.76 -4.50
C ARG A 75 -8.24 -5.59 -3.26
N ALA A 76 -6.93 -5.39 -3.42
CA ALA A 76 -6.05 -5.19 -2.28
C ALA A 76 -4.86 -4.31 -2.68
N ILE A 77 -4.31 -3.63 -1.67
CA ILE A 77 -3.09 -2.83 -1.79
C ILE A 77 -2.10 -3.42 -0.81
N GLY A 78 -0.89 -3.71 -1.28
CA GLY A 78 0.16 -4.28 -0.43
C GLY A 78 1.37 -3.38 -0.32
N ILE A 79 2.11 -3.56 0.76
CA ILE A 79 3.36 -2.86 1.02
C ILE A 79 4.47 -3.88 1.06
N CYS A 80 5.46 -3.71 0.20
CA CYS A 80 6.50 -4.70 -0.05
C CYS A 80 7.91 -4.11 0.10
N SER A 81 8.89 -4.99 0.25
CA SER A 81 10.28 -4.60 0.46
C SER A 81 11.05 -4.28 -0.82
N ALA A 82 10.54 -4.67 -1.99
CA ALA A 82 11.28 -4.55 -3.26
C ALA A 82 10.34 -4.29 -4.43
N LEU A 83 10.92 -3.80 -5.53
CA LEU A 83 10.20 -3.54 -6.79
C LEU A 83 9.58 -4.82 -7.35
N THR A 84 10.26 -5.94 -7.19
CA THR A 84 9.81 -7.28 -7.61
C THR A 84 10.13 -8.28 -6.51
N ALA A 85 9.30 -9.32 -6.37
CA ALA A 85 9.48 -10.33 -5.32
C ALA A 85 9.53 -9.67 -3.92
N GLY A 86 10.46 -10.06 -3.07
CA GLY A 86 10.62 -9.49 -1.74
C GLY A 86 9.57 -9.96 -0.76
N THR A 87 9.46 -9.25 0.36
CA THR A 87 8.53 -9.57 1.45
C THR A 87 7.39 -8.59 1.46
N GLN A 88 6.16 -9.09 1.57
CA GLN A 88 4.97 -8.28 1.78
C GLN A 88 4.74 -8.11 3.28
N TYR A 89 4.73 -6.87 3.75
CA TYR A 89 4.59 -6.56 5.18
C TYR A 89 3.17 -6.21 5.58
N VAL A 90 2.40 -5.55 4.68
CA VAL A 90 1.04 -5.09 4.99
C VAL A 90 0.17 -5.33 3.76
N VAL A 91 -1.05 -5.77 3.99
CA VAL A 91 -2.10 -5.86 2.97
C VAL A 91 -3.33 -5.15 3.50
N ASP A 92 -3.91 -4.28 2.69
CA ASP A 92 -5.13 -3.57 3.03
C ASP A 92 -6.16 -3.77 1.93
N GLU A 93 -7.42 -3.93 2.32
CA GLU A 93 -8.53 -4.04 1.39
C GLU A 93 -9.25 -2.69 1.33
N PRO A 94 -9.33 -2.04 0.14
CA PRO A 94 -10.09 -0.80 0.03
C PRO A 94 -11.57 -1.05 0.31
N SER A 95 -12.24 -0.06 0.91
CA SER A 95 -13.66 -0.15 1.21
C SER A 95 -14.52 -0.24 -0.06
N THR A 96 -14.01 0.27 -1.18
CA THR A 96 -14.65 0.20 -2.48
C THR A 96 -13.68 -0.42 -3.49
N VAL A 97 -14.12 -1.52 -4.12
CA VAL A 97 -13.38 -2.20 -5.16
C VAL A 97 -13.64 -1.49 -6.50
N GLU A 98 -12.56 -1.20 -7.24
CA GLU A 98 -12.68 -0.54 -8.55
C GLU A 98 -12.26 -1.49 -9.67
N THR A 99 -12.96 -1.37 -10.80
CA THR A 99 -12.69 -2.13 -12.03
C THR A 99 -12.40 -1.16 -13.17
N TRP A 100 -11.31 -1.40 -13.89
CA TRP A 100 -10.93 -0.62 -15.06
C TRP A 100 -11.39 -1.33 -16.32
N ALA A 101 -12.44 -0.81 -16.99
CA ALA A 101 -12.89 -1.35 -18.27
C ALA A 101 -11.87 -1.12 -19.37
N GLY A 102 -11.15 -0.01 -19.34
CA GLY A 102 -10.03 0.32 -20.23
C GLY A 102 -8.78 0.62 -19.45
N GLN A 103 -7.64 0.66 -20.13
CA GLN A 103 -6.38 1.10 -19.54
C GLN A 103 -6.56 2.46 -18.86
N GLY A 104 -6.13 2.57 -17.60
CA GLY A 104 -6.28 3.79 -16.82
C GLY A 104 -5.24 3.91 -15.72
N THR A 105 -5.51 4.79 -14.76
CA THR A 105 -4.61 5.00 -13.61
C THR A 105 -5.36 4.84 -12.31
N CYS A 106 -4.64 4.34 -11.29
CA CYS A 106 -5.11 4.28 -9.91
C CYS A 106 -4.25 5.22 -9.07
N THR A 107 -4.87 6.20 -8.44
CA THR A 107 -4.18 7.20 -7.62
C THR A 107 -4.43 6.94 -6.15
N ILE A 108 -3.35 6.80 -5.37
CA ILE A 108 -3.40 6.71 -3.92
C ILE A 108 -3.05 8.09 -3.36
N ALA A 109 -4.03 8.77 -2.78
CA ALA A 109 -3.87 10.13 -2.29
C ALA A 109 -2.87 10.21 -1.14
N SER A 110 -2.10 11.30 -1.10
CA SER A 110 -1.18 11.57 0.00
C SER A 110 -1.96 11.75 1.32
N GLY A 111 -1.50 11.09 2.36
CA GLY A 111 -2.00 11.25 3.73
C GLY A 111 -3.30 10.52 4.05
N THR A 112 -4.10 10.16 3.06
CA THR A 112 -5.44 9.56 3.27
C THR A 112 -5.69 8.29 2.46
N GLY A 113 -5.00 8.12 1.34
CA GLY A 113 -5.23 6.99 0.44
C GLY A 113 -4.79 5.64 0.99
N PHE A 114 -3.76 5.66 1.83
CA PHE A 114 -3.27 4.45 2.51
C PHE A 114 -2.72 4.84 3.87
N VAL A 115 -3.33 4.30 4.93
CA VAL A 115 -2.94 4.58 6.32
C VAL A 115 -2.80 3.28 7.08
N ILE A 116 -1.65 3.08 7.73
CA ILE A 116 -1.39 1.95 8.61
C ILE A 116 -1.62 2.42 10.04
N THR A 117 -2.49 1.73 10.78
CA THR A 117 -2.76 2.05 12.17
C THR A 117 -2.43 0.85 13.05
N LEU A 118 -1.67 1.08 14.12
CA LEU A 118 -1.44 0.08 15.16
C LEU A 118 -2.45 0.28 16.29
N THR A 119 -3.09 -0.82 16.66
CA THR A 119 -4.11 -0.82 17.72
C THR A 119 -3.68 -1.62 18.94
#